data_cd9e25aa579f5d1b2439edcbc3f4cdce
#
_entry.id   cd9e25aa579f5d1b2439edcbc3f4cdce
#
_cell.length_a   1.000
_cell.length_b   1.000
_cell.length_c   1.000
_cell.angle_alpha   90.00
_cell.angle_beta   90.00
_cell.angle_gamma   90.00
#
_symmetry.space_group_name_H-M   'P 1'
#
loop_
_entity.id
_entity.type
_entity.pdbx_description
1 polymer ?
#
loop_
_entity_poly.entity_id
_entity_poly.type
_entity_poly.pdbx_seq_one_letter_code
_entity_poly.pdbx_strand_id
1 'polypeptide(L)'
;TGALAKKAGSVTCVELSRQRSLVNAYRNEDCDNVTILLGAFEKVEKTLAEKYDYITFIGVFEYAACYTDNENPFSYMLQLVERHLAPGGKIIIAIENRLGLKYWAGCAEDHVGRFFEGLEGYPNTKDVHTFSRTELIRLFHEAGNFQPEFYYPYPDYKFPFSIYSDAYLPRKGDLKENIC
;
A
#
# COMPACT_ATOMS: atom_id res chain seq x y z
N THR A 1 9.80 -8.13 4.94
CA THR A 1 10.00 -9.54 4.50
C THR A 1 10.27 -10.44 5.69
N GLY A 2 11.37 -10.30 6.42
CA GLY A 2 11.77 -11.23 7.49
C GLY A 2 10.78 -11.42 8.65
N ALA A 3 9.99 -10.38 8.99
CA ALA A 3 8.93 -10.53 9.98
C ALA A 3 7.78 -11.43 9.48
N LEU A 4 7.46 -11.37 8.19
CA LEU A 4 6.46 -12.23 7.56
C LEU A 4 6.99 -13.66 7.40
N ALA A 5 8.24 -13.83 7.01
CA ALA A 5 8.88 -15.14 6.86
C ALA A 5 8.80 -16.01 8.13
N LYS A 6 8.85 -15.37 9.30
CA LYS A 6 8.71 -16.07 10.62
C LYS A 6 7.29 -16.57 10.91
N LYS A 7 6.29 -16.13 10.17
CA LYS A 7 4.85 -16.40 10.44
C LYS A 7 4.11 -17.03 9.27
N ALA A 8 4.61 -16.89 8.05
CA ALA A 8 4.03 -17.44 6.84
C ALA A 8 4.75 -18.72 6.41
N GLY A 9 4.05 -19.62 5.72
CA GLY A 9 4.65 -20.81 5.12
C GLY A 9 5.61 -20.45 3.98
N SER A 10 5.25 -19.45 3.17
CA SER A 10 6.10 -18.89 2.10
C SER A 10 5.88 -17.39 1.96
N VAL A 11 6.89 -16.68 1.49
CA VAL A 11 6.84 -15.24 1.21
C VAL A 11 7.46 -14.98 -0.15
N THR A 12 6.69 -14.46 -1.09
CA THR A 12 7.18 -14.00 -2.38
C THR A 12 7.24 -12.48 -2.41
N CYS A 13 8.41 -11.92 -2.64
CA CYS A 13 8.65 -10.49 -2.77
C CYS A 13 8.88 -10.12 -4.23
N VAL A 14 8.15 -9.15 -4.75
CA VAL A 14 8.41 -8.54 -6.05
C VAL A 14 8.99 -7.15 -5.82
N GLU A 15 10.17 -6.90 -6.34
CA GLU A 15 10.88 -5.62 -6.15
C GLU A 15 11.48 -5.15 -7.49
N LEU A 16 11.21 -3.90 -7.84
CA LEU A 16 11.70 -3.29 -9.07
C LEU A 16 13.19 -2.95 -9.01
N SER A 17 13.67 -2.51 -7.85
CA SER A 17 15.04 -2.07 -7.64
C SER A 17 15.98 -3.25 -7.39
N ARG A 18 16.97 -3.44 -8.27
CA ARG A 18 18.03 -4.45 -8.07
C ARG A 18 18.75 -4.27 -6.73
N GLN A 19 19.03 -3.03 -6.34
CA GLN A 19 19.73 -2.76 -5.09
C GLN A 19 18.91 -3.16 -3.88
N ARG A 20 17.60 -2.83 -3.86
CA ARG A 20 16.68 -3.22 -2.77
C ARG A 20 16.50 -4.74 -2.74
N SER A 21 16.40 -5.40 -3.88
CA SER A 21 16.33 -6.86 -3.97
C SER A 21 17.55 -7.53 -3.34
N LEU A 22 18.75 -7.05 -3.63
CA LEU A 22 19.99 -7.56 -3.03
C LEU A 22 20.02 -7.35 -1.50
N VAL A 23 19.64 -6.17 -1.04
CA VAL A 23 19.54 -5.89 0.41
C VAL A 23 18.50 -6.80 1.07
N ASN A 24 17.36 -7.03 0.42
CA ASN A 24 16.33 -7.93 0.91
C ASN A 24 16.83 -9.38 0.98
N ALA A 25 17.52 -9.85 -0.06
CA ALA A 25 18.11 -11.19 -0.09
C ALA A 25 19.15 -11.37 1.04
N TYR A 26 20.07 -10.43 1.19
CA TYR A 26 21.07 -10.48 2.25
C TYR A 26 20.47 -10.49 3.65
N ARG A 27 19.44 -9.66 3.89
CA ARG A 27 18.75 -9.59 5.18
C ARG A 27 17.96 -10.84 5.57
N ASN A 28 17.63 -11.67 4.59
CA ASN A 28 16.81 -12.87 4.78
C ASN A 28 17.53 -14.12 4.25
N GLU A 29 18.85 -14.12 4.22
CA GLU A 29 19.66 -15.24 3.73
C GLU A 29 19.45 -16.54 4.53
N ASP A 30 19.08 -16.41 5.80
CA ASP A 30 18.76 -17.53 6.69
C ASP A 30 17.28 -18.00 6.59
N CYS A 31 16.48 -17.45 5.66
CA CYS A 31 15.07 -17.78 5.51
C CYS A 31 14.83 -18.62 4.26
N ASP A 32 14.65 -19.92 4.42
CA ASP A 32 14.44 -20.87 3.30
C ASP A 32 13.08 -20.69 2.58
N ASN A 33 12.14 -19.96 3.20
CA ASN A 33 10.79 -19.74 2.71
C ASN A 33 10.58 -18.38 2.03
N VAL A 34 11.66 -17.67 1.66
CA VAL A 34 11.60 -16.36 1.00
C VAL A 34 12.06 -16.47 -0.45
N THR A 35 11.20 -16.06 -1.37
CA THR A 35 11.52 -15.91 -2.79
C THR A 35 11.51 -14.42 -3.16
N ILE A 36 12.55 -13.93 -3.84
CA ILE A 36 12.65 -12.55 -4.27
C ILE A 36 12.71 -12.50 -5.79
N LEU A 37 11.75 -11.83 -6.40
CA LEU A 37 11.63 -11.64 -7.84
C LEU A 37 11.94 -10.20 -8.21
N LEU A 38 12.91 -10.00 -9.10
CA LEU A 38 13.31 -8.69 -9.57
C LEU A 38 12.57 -8.32 -10.85
N GLY A 39 11.80 -7.26 -10.82
CA GLY A 39 11.10 -6.73 -12.00
C GLY A 39 9.86 -5.91 -11.66
N ALA A 40 9.30 -5.26 -12.67
CA ALA A 40 8.00 -4.60 -12.55
C ALA A 40 6.90 -5.66 -12.33
N PHE A 41 5.99 -5.39 -11.40
CA PHE A 41 4.94 -6.35 -11.02
C PHE A 41 4.13 -6.85 -12.22
N GLU A 42 3.72 -5.97 -13.12
CA GLU A 42 2.96 -6.31 -14.34
C GLU A 42 3.67 -7.34 -15.24
N LYS A 43 5.01 -7.39 -15.20
CA LYS A 43 5.78 -8.38 -15.95
C LYS A 43 6.00 -9.68 -15.16
N VAL A 44 6.29 -9.52 -13.89
CA VAL A 44 6.59 -10.63 -12.97
C VAL A 44 5.33 -11.43 -12.67
N GLU A 45 4.15 -10.80 -12.54
CA GLU A 45 2.90 -11.45 -12.20
C GLU A 45 2.56 -12.64 -13.13
N LYS A 46 2.96 -12.54 -14.42
CA LYS A 46 2.74 -13.59 -15.42
C LYS A 46 3.54 -14.87 -15.14
N THR A 47 4.55 -14.79 -14.30
CA THR A 47 5.38 -15.93 -13.89
C THR A 47 4.92 -16.53 -12.56
N LEU A 48 3.99 -15.88 -11.86
CA LEU A 48 3.44 -16.35 -10.59
C LEU A 48 2.35 -17.39 -10.87
N ALA A 49 2.64 -18.65 -10.57
CA ALA A 49 1.67 -19.73 -10.69
C ALA A 49 0.84 -19.95 -9.42
N GLU A 50 1.31 -19.44 -8.30
CA GLU A 50 0.70 -19.65 -6.98
C GLU A 50 -0.40 -18.65 -6.66
N LYS A 51 -1.27 -19.05 -5.73
CA LYS A 51 -2.26 -18.20 -5.09
C LYS A 51 -1.79 -17.86 -3.68
N TYR A 52 -2.09 -16.65 -3.22
CA TYR A 52 -1.65 -16.11 -1.95
C TYR A 52 -2.81 -15.83 -1.02
N ASP A 53 -2.68 -16.20 0.24
CA ASP A 53 -3.66 -15.86 1.29
C ASP A 53 -3.62 -14.36 1.62
N TYR A 54 -2.45 -13.73 1.51
CA TYR A 54 -2.25 -12.30 1.74
C TYR A 54 -1.36 -11.71 0.65
N ILE A 55 -1.79 -10.58 0.10
CA ILE A 55 -0.99 -9.75 -0.79
C ILE A 55 -0.88 -8.35 -0.18
N THR A 56 0.34 -7.80 -0.09
CA THR A 56 0.57 -6.54 0.60
C THR A 56 1.14 -5.46 -0.31
N PHE A 57 0.56 -4.27 -0.24
CA PHE A 57 1.05 -3.03 -0.85
C PHE A 57 1.30 -2.00 0.25
N ILE A 58 2.52 -1.93 0.75
CA ILE A 58 2.88 -1.01 1.83
C ILE A 58 3.73 0.11 1.27
N GLY A 59 3.15 1.30 1.07
CA GLY A 59 3.82 2.43 0.44
C GLY A 59 4.23 2.15 -1.01
N VAL A 60 3.36 1.52 -1.79
CA VAL A 60 3.60 1.09 -3.18
C VAL A 60 2.43 1.40 -4.10
N PHE A 61 1.20 1.29 -3.60
CA PHE A 61 0.01 1.40 -4.43
C PHE A 61 -0.14 2.80 -5.06
N GLU A 62 0.30 3.83 -4.37
CA GLU A 62 0.33 5.23 -4.83
C GLU A 62 1.12 5.43 -6.12
N TYR A 63 2.05 4.54 -6.42
CA TYR A 63 2.90 4.59 -7.61
C TYR A 63 2.39 3.73 -8.77
N ALA A 64 1.20 3.16 -8.71
CA ALA A 64 0.70 2.27 -9.76
C ALA A 64 0.73 2.91 -11.15
N ALA A 65 0.44 4.22 -11.25
CA ALA A 65 0.50 4.96 -12.51
C ALA A 65 1.90 5.08 -13.12
N CYS A 66 2.97 4.90 -12.32
CA CYS A 66 4.35 4.90 -12.83
C CYS A 66 4.72 3.63 -13.61
N TYR A 67 3.95 2.55 -13.46
CA TYR A 67 4.37 1.22 -13.87
C TYR A 67 3.49 0.56 -14.93
N THR A 68 2.46 1.26 -15.40
CA THR A 68 1.59 0.78 -16.45
C THR A 68 1.09 1.94 -17.33
N ASP A 69 0.92 1.68 -18.62
CA ASP A 69 0.31 2.62 -19.57
C ASP A 69 -1.22 2.49 -19.61
N ASN A 70 -1.82 1.74 -18.68
CA ASN A 70 -3.27 1.59 -18.62
C ASN A 70 -3.93 2.92 -18.22
N GLU A 71 -5.05 3.26 -18.86
CA GLU A 71 -5.81 4.50 -18.58
C GLU A 71 -6.33 4.56 -17.13
N ASN A 72 -6.56 3.38 -16.51
CA ASN A 72 -7.03 3.24 -15.14
C ASN A 72 -6.02 2.41 -14.29
N PRO A 73 -4.82 2.94 -14.03
CA PRO A 73 -3.70 2.16 -13.50
C PRO A 73 -3.98 1.51 -12.14
N PHE A 74 -4.70 2.19 -11.27
CA PHE A 74 -5.01 1.70 -9.92
C PHE A 74 -6.02 0.55 -9.93
N SER A 75 -7.11 0.69 -10.67
CA SER A 75 -8.09 -0.39 -10.87
C SER A 75 -7.45 -1.59 -11.57
N TYR A 76 -6.63 -1.33 -12.58
CA TYR A 76 -5.89 -2.38 -13.29
C TYR A 76 -4.95 -3.14 -12.37
N MET A 77 -4.20 -2.47 -11.50
CA MET A 77 -3.34 -3.10 -10.52
C MET A 77 -4.11 -4.00 -9.57
N LEU A 78 -5.27 -3.56 -9.08
CA LEU A 78 -6.14 -4.37 -8.22
C LEU A 78 -6.65 -5.62 -8.93
N GLN A 79 -7.05 -5.50 -10.19
CA GLN A 79 -7.50 -6.62 -11.03
C GLN A 79 -6.37 -7.64 -11.28
N LEU A 80 -5.13 -7.16 -11.51
CA LEU A 80 -3.97 -8.04 -11.63
C LEU A 80 -3.75 -8.85 -10.35
N VAL A 81 -3.79 -8.17 -9.22
CA VAL A 81 -3.55 -8.77 -7.90
C VAL A 81 -4.66 -9.77 -7.51
N GLU A 82 -5.92 -9.45 -7.82
CA GLU A 82 -7.05 -10.35 -7.55
C GLU A 82 -6.86 -11.74 -8.16
N ARG A 83 -6.23 -11.80 -9.34
CA ARG A 83 -5.93 -13.07 -10.03
C ARG A 83 -5.02 -13.99 -9.21
N HIS A 84 -4.24 -13.43 -8.30
CA HIS A 84 -3.28 -14.16 -7.46
C HIS A 84 -3.79 -14.41 -6.04
N LEU A 85 -4.99 -13.96 -5.69
CA LEU A 85 -5.58 -14.27 -4.40
C LEU A 85 -6.09 -15.71 -4.33
N ALA A 86 -5.83 -16.36 -3.21
CA ALA A 86 -6.48 -17.59 -2.84
C ALA A 86 -7.96 -17.34 -2.50
N PRO A 87 -8.83 -18.34 -2.54
CA PRO A 87 -10.21 -18.20 -2.04
C PRO A 87 -10.23 -17.70 -0.59
N GLY A 88 -10.87 -16.55 -0.35
CA GLY A 88 -10.89 -15.88 0.96
C GLY A 88 -9.61 -15.11 1.31
N GLY A 89 -8.65 -15.04 0.39
CA GLY A 89 -7.43 -14.24 0.55
C GLY A 89 -7.70 -12.75 0.68
N LYS A 90 -6.76 -12.01 1.24
CA LYS A 90 -6.90 -10.58 1.54
C LYS A 90 -5.78 -9.75 0.92
N ILE A 91 -6.14 -8.56 0.44
CA ILE A 91 -5.18 -7.52 0.06
C ILE A 91 -5.04 -6.55 1.23
N ILE A 92 -3.81 -6.22 1.60
CA ILE A 92 -3.49 -5.22 2.61
C ILE A 92 -2.79 -4.05 1.94
N ILE A 93 -3.42 -2.88 1.96
CA ILE A 93 -2.85 -1.65 1.38
C ILE A 93 -2.58 -0.67 2.53
N ALA A 94 -1.35 -0.18 2.63
CA ALA A 94 -1.01 0.94 3.50
C ALA A 94 -0.54 2.11 2.63
N ILE A 95 -1.24 3.21 2.73
CA ILE A 95 -1.07 4.40 1.89
C ILE A 95 -1.42 5.66 2.69
N GLU A 96 -0.79 6.77 2.39
CA GLU A 96 -1.13 8.07 2.98
C GLU A 96 -2.54 8.52 2.53
N ASN A 97 -3.26 9.14 3.47
CA ASN A 97 -4.51 9.81 3.14
C ASN A 97 -4.21 11.21 2.58
N ARG A 98 -4.58 11.49 1.33
CA ARG A 98 -4.35 12.83 0.73
C ARG A 98 -5.01 13.99 1.48
N LEU A 99 -6.02 13.70 2.31
CA LEU A 99 -6.69 14.66 3.20
C LEU A 99 -6.14 14.59 4.63
N GLY A 100 -4.94 14.04 4.84
CA GLY A 100 -4.30 13.93 6.15
C GLY A 100 -4.12 15.29 6.82
N LEU A 101 -4.31 15.34 8.16
CA LEU A 101 -4.23 16.58 8.93
C LEU A 101 -2.91 17.34 8.77
N LYS A 102 -1.80 16.63 8.54
CA LYS A 102 -0.48 17.25 8.30
C LYS A 102 -0.47 18.17 7.08
N TYR A 103 -1.18 17.81 6.02
CA TYR A 103 -1.26 18.64 4.81
C TYR A 103 -2.10 19.91 5.03
N TRP A 104 -3.18 19.81 5.79
CA TRP A 104 -3.96 20.96 6.23
C TRP A 104 -3.16 21.89 7.17
N ALA A 105 -2.25 21.32 7.96
CA ALA A 105 -1.33 22.06 8.82
C ALA A 105 -0.14 22.68 8.07
N GLY A 106 -0.07 22.54 6.73
CA GLY A 106 0.96 23.16 5.91
C GLY A 106 2.20 22.31 5.68
N CYS A 107 2.13 20.98 5.84
CA CYS A 107 3.18 20.09 5.35
C CYS A 107 3.08 19.92 3.83
N ALA A 108 4.23 19.82 3.18
CA ALA A 108 4.29 19.45 1.77
C ALA A 108 3.82 18.00 1.57
N GLU A 109 3.31 17.70 0.39
CA GLU A 109 2.93 16.34 0.01
C GLU A 109 4.16 15.42 -0.02
N ASP A 110 4.04 14.21 0.55
CA ASP A 110 5.19 13.35 0.88
C ASP A 110 5.96 12.85 -0.35
N HIS A 111 5.31 12.68 -1.49
CA HIS A 111 5.88 12.05 -2.67
C HIS A 111 6.46 13.08 -3.66
N VAL A 112 5.83 14.25 -3.76
CA VAL A 112 6.20 15.27 -4.75
C VAL A 112 6.76 16.54 -4.12
N GLY A 113 6.69 16.69 -2.79
CA GLY A 113 7.26 17.81 -2.06
C GLY A 113 6.59 19.16 -2.30
N ARG A 114 5.36 19.17 -2.86
CA ARG A 114 4.59 20.40 -3.13
C ARG A 114 3.51 20.60 -2.07
N PHE A 115 3.32 21.84 -1.66
CA PHE A 115 2.22 22.20 -0.77
C PHE A 115 0.88 22.05 -1.48
N PHE A 116 -0.11 21.53 -0.79
CA PHE A 116 -1.50 21.36 -1.20
C PHE A 116 -1.75 20.44 -2.40
N GLU A 117 -0.73 19.92 -3.05
CA GLU A 117 -0.86 19.11 -4.27
C GLU A 117 -1.87 17.95 -4.10
N GLY A 118 -1.76 17.18 -3.00
CA GLY A 118 -2.72 16.11 -2.70
C GLY A 118 -4.10 16.65 -2.33
N LEU A 119 -4.18 17.74 -1.55
CA LEU A 119 -5.46 18.36 -1.18
C LEU A 119 -6.25 18.85 -2.39
N GLU A 120 -5.57 19.40 -3.39
CA GLU A 120 -6.16 19.89 -4.65
C GLU A 120 -6.41 18.78 -5.68
N GLY A 121 -6.08 17.52 -5.38
CA GLY A 121 -6.32 16.39 -6.26
C GLY A 121 -5.26 16.18 -7.34
N TYR A 122 -4.01 16.55 -7.06
CA TYR A 122 -2.84 16.37 -7.93
C TYR A 122 -2.94 17.07 -9.31
N PRO A 123 -3.21 18.39 -9.34
CA PRO A 123 -3.38 19.11 -10.60
C PRO A 123 -2.12 19.13 -11.48
N ASN A 124 -0.92 18.98 -10.86
CA ASN A 124 0.37 19.04 -11.54
C ASN A 124 1.12 17.71 -11.57
N THR A 125 0.52 16.62 -11.04
CA THR A 125 1.19 15.33 -10.88
C THR A 125 0.32 14.20 -11.43
N LYS A 126 0.89 13.35 -12.29
CA LYS A 126 0.17 12.22 -12.89
C LYS A 126 0.69 10.87 -12.40
N ASP A 127 1.94 10.83 -11.97
CA ASP A 127 2.65 9.57 -11.74
C ASP A 127 2.43 8.99 -10.34
N VAL A 128 2.11 9.84 -9.37
CA VAL A 128 1.86 9.46 -7.97
C VAL A 128 0.52 10.00 -7.53
N HIS A 129 -0.26 9.16 -6.84
CA HIS A 129 -1.57 9.57 -6.36
C HIS A 129 -1.93 8.87 -5.05
N THR A 130 -2.18 9.64 -4.01
CA THR A 130 -2.80 9.16 -2.78
C THR A 130 -4.28 9.52 -2.77
N PHE A 131 -5.07 8.86 -1.94
CA PHE A 131 -6.52 8.90 -2.00
C PHE A 131 -7.13 9.31 -0.67
N SER A 132 -8.34 9.85 -0.73
CA SER A 132 -9.24 9.88 0.41
C SER A 132 -9.94 8.52 0.57
N ARG A 133 -10.51 8.28 1.75
CA ARG A 133 -11.30 7.06 2.01
C ARG A 133 -12.41 6.84 0.98
N THR A 134 -13.13 7.90 0.64
CA THR A 134 -14.24 7.82 -0.33
C THR A 134 -13.77 7.45 -1.74
N GLU A 135 -12.63 7.98 -2.16
CA GLU A 135 -12.02 7.64 -3.44
C GLU A 135 -11.56 6.19 -3.47
N LEU A 136 -10.94 5.69 -2.40
CA LEU A 136 -10.56 4.28 -2.31
C LEU A 136 -11.77 3.35 -2.37
N ILE A 137 -12.86 3.66 -1.67
CA ILE A 137 -14.08 2.85 -1.74
C ILE A 137 -14.59 2.76 -3.17
N ARG A 138 -14.68 3.89 -3.87
CA ARG A 138 -15.11 3.92 -5.26
C ARG A 138 -14.18 3.12 -6.16
N LEU A 139 -12.87 3.31 -6.02
CA LEU A 139 -11.86 2.60 -6.77
C LEU A 139 -11.96 1.08 -6.59
N PHE A 140 -12.16 0.61 -5.36
CA PHE A 140 -12.30 -0.80 -5.06
C PHE A 140 -13.57 -1.40 -5.68
N HIS A 141 -14.69 -0.67 -5.66
CA HIS A 141 -15.91 -1.10 -6.34
C HIS A 141 -15.78 -1.12 -7.87
N GLU A 142 -15.06 -0.17 -8.45
CA GLU A 142 -14.80 -0.11 -9.90
C GLU A 142 -13.84 -1.23 -10.35
N ALA A 143 -12.88 -1.59 -9.51
CA ALA A 143 -11.90 -2.64 -9.82
C ALA A 143 -12.48 -4.07 -9.71
N GLY A 144 -13.47 -4.30 -8.83
CA GLY A 144 -14.06 -5.61 -8.58
C GLY A 144 -15.02 -5.61 -7.38
N ASN A 145 -15.31 -6.80 -6.85
CA ASN A 145 -16.19 -6.96 -5.69
C ASN A 145 -15.45 -6.85 -4.35
N PHE A 146 -14.50 -5.94 -4.24
CA PHE A 146 -13.77 -5.73 -3.00
C PHE A 146 -14.64 -5.06 -1.94
N GLN A 147 -14.55 -5.56 -0.71
CA GLN A 147 -15.20 -4.96 0.46
C GLN A 147 -14.12 -4.46 1.42
N PRO A 148 -13.73 -3.18 1.34
CA PRO A 148 -12.63 -2.66 2.13
C PRO A 148 -13.04 -2.44 3.59
N GLU A 149 -12.15 -2.85 4.50
CA GLU A 149 -12.15 -2.46 5.90
C GLU A 149 -11.06 -1.43 6.11
N PHE A 150 -11.36 -0.31 6.81
CA PHE A 150 -10.39 0.75 7.03
C PHE A 150 -9.84 0.76 8.44
N TYR A 151 -8.52 0.91 8.49
CA TYR A 151 -7.75 1.13 9.70
C TYR A 151 -6.99 2.44 9.59
N TYR A 152 -6.90 3.17 10.69
CA TYR A 152 -6.31 4.52 10.77
C TYR A 152 -5.14 4.51 11.75
N PRO A 153 -3.92 4.18 11.27
CA PRO A 153 -2.70 4.28 12.07
C PRO A 153 -2.40 5.73 12.39
N TYR A 154 -2.14 6.03 13.65
CA TYR A 154 -1.81 7.38 14.11
C TYR A 154 -0.45 7.41 14.82
N PRO A 155 0.41 8.39 14.55
CA PRO A 155 0.28 9.50 13.57
C PRO A 155 0.49 9.08 12.11
N ASP A 156 1.15 7.97 11.86
CA ASP A 156 1.50 7.46 10.53
C ASP A 156 1.56 5.92 10.54
N TYR A 157 1.28 5.27 9.41
CA TYR A 157 1.32 3.81 9.31
C TYR A 157 2.74 3.23 9.45
N LYS A 158 3.79 4.04 9.20
CA LYS A 158 5.19 3.61 9.32
C LYS A 158 5.60 3.41 10.78
N PHE A 159 5.08 4.27 11.69
CA PHE A 159 5.36 4.23 13.13
C PHE A 159 4.11 4.54 13.97
N PRO A 160 3.10 3.69 13.97
CA PRO A 160 1.86 3.97 14.67
C PRO A 160 2.01 3.81 16.19
N PHE A 161 1.49 4.76 16.95
CA PHE A 161 1.25 4.62 18.39
C PHE A 161 -0.12 3.99 18.68
N SER A 162 -1.10 4.31 17.84
CA SER A 162 -2.46 3.78 17.94
C SER A 162 -3.00 3.45 16.56
N ILE A 163 -3.86 2.45 16.48
CA ILE A 163 -4.57 2.10 15.25
C ILE A 163 -6.06 2.10 15.56
N TYR A 164 -6.79 2.96 14.89
CA TYR A 164 -8.26 3.03 14.94
C TYR A 164 -8.87 2.31 13.76
N SER A 165 -10.17 2.06 13.78
CA SER A 165 -10.92 1.45 12.68
C SER A 165 -12.27 2.12 12.52
N ASP A 166 -12.98 1.83 11.44
CA ASP A 166 -14.37 2.30 11.25
C ASP A 166 -15.29 1.88 12.40
N ALA A 167 -15.03 0.72 13.03
CA ALA A 167 -15.79 0.23 14.18
C ALA A 167 -15.39 0.92 15.50
N TYR A 168 -14.21 1.50 15.57
CA TYR A 168 -13.69 2.15 16.77
C TYR A 168 -12.89 3.40 16.38
N LEU A 169 -13.58 4.52 16.29
CA LEU A 169 -12.97 5.82 16.02
C LEU A 169 -12.55 6.52 17.32
N PRO A 170 -11.53 7.42 17.29
CA PRO A 170 -11.06 8.13 18.47
C PRO A 170 -12.15 9.06 19.01
N ARG A 171 -12.25 9.16 20.32
CA ARG A 171 -13.12 10.11 21.03
C ARG A 171 -12.34 11.39 21.33
N LYS A 172 -13.08 12.45 21.72
CA LYS A 172 -12.47 13.69 22.15
C LYS A 172 -11.55 13.45 23.35
N GLY A 173 -10.27 13.69 23.18
CA GLY A 173 -9.24 13.48 24.20
C GLY A 173 -8.30 12.29 23.95
N ASP A 174 -8.74 11.25 23.23
CA ASP A 174 -7.95 10.04 23.01
C ASP A 174 -6.59 10.31 22.34
N LEU A 175 -6.49 11.31 21.47
CA LEU A 175 -5.25 11.65 20.77
C LEU A 175 -4.33 12.59 21.57
N LYS A 176 -4.80 13.19 22.66
CA LYS A 176 -3.98 14.15 23.45
C LYS A 176 -2.86 13.48 24.23
N GLU A 177 -3.04 12.23 24.64
CA GLU A 177 -2.08 11.50 25.46
C GLU A 177 -0.88 10.98 24.66
N ASN A 178 -0.96 11.03 23.33
CA ASN A 178 0.05 10.47 22.41
C ASN A 178 0.89 11.56 21.69
N ILE A 179 0.77 12.83 22.08
CA ILE A 179 1.45 13.98 21.42
C ILE A 179 2.56 14.57 22.30
N CYS A 180 2.90 13.96 23.43
CA CYS A 180 3.99 14.41 24.30
C CYS A 180 5.28 13.68 24.04
#